data_97bba811d4985993553d3d68f0491de9
#
_entry.id   97bba811d4985993553d3d68f0491de9
#
_cell.length_a   1.000
_cell.length_b   1.000
_cell.length_c   1.000
_cell.angle_alpha   90.00
_cell.angle_beta   90.00
_cell.angle_gamma   90.00
#
_symmetry.space_group_name_H-M   'P 1'
#
loop_
_entity.id
_entity.type
_entity.pdbx_description
1 polymer ?
#
loop_
_entity_poly.entity_id
_entity_poly.type
_entity_poly.pdbx_seq_one_letter_code
_entity_poly.pdbx_strand_id
1 'polypeptide(L)'
;MPVLTGPPPAPKAADAPPPPADLEARCNALDTQDYFEVLGIPRDATQVQLKKAFHQWSRTVHPDRFNQHPDPAVKAQVSELYKRITEAYFVLREDVKRQKYLQDIQGPERASRLRFTEQTESEVKAQQKKQADEQISANPKARQFYAEALKDLDAGRLKDAERNIKTALMYDPQNVQMKEKLASLQGSLDANRDRSSAFQIK
;
A
#
# COMPACT_ATOMS: atom_id res chain seq x y z
N MET A 1 16.76 -24.97 -51.07
CA MET A 1 15.49 -25.29 -50.40
C MET A 1 15.66 -25.03 -48.92
N PRO A 2 15.12 -23.96 -48.31
CA PRO A 2 15.18 -23.80 -46.87
C PRO A 2 14.14 -24.71 -46.22
N VAL A 3 14.59 -25.51 -45.26
CA VAL A 3 13.76 -26.40 -44.43
C VAL A 3 13.02 -25.48 -43.47
N LEU A 4 11.70 -25.35 -43.61
CA LEU A 4 10.81 -24.74 -42.66
C LEU A 4 10.81 -25.61 -41.39
N THR A 5 11.57 -25.20 -40.37
CA THR A 5 11.45 -25.75 -39.01
C THR A 5 10.12 -25.25 -38.45
N GLY A 6 9.15 -26.17 -38.35
CA GLY A 6 7.88 -25.91 -37.69
C GLY A 6 8.09 -25.47 -36.22
N PRO A 7 7.08 -24.85 -35.61
CA PRO A 7 7.17 -24.45 -34.20
C PRO A 7 7.48 -25.67 -33.32
N PRO A 8 8.25 -25.51 -32.23
CA PRO A 8 8.58 -26.59 -31.33
C PRO A 8 7.31 -27.26 -30.82
N PRO A 9 7.28 -28.61 -30.67
CA PRO A 9 6.10 -29.31 -30.19
C PRO A 9 5.74 -28.80 -28.79
N ALA A 10 4.44 -28.55 -28.55
CA ALA A 10 3.92 -28.16 -27.26
C ALA A 10 4.37 -29.21 -26.20
N PRO A 11 4.80 -28.77 -25.00
CA PRO A 11 5.20 -29.69 -23.94
C PRO A 11 4.08 -30.69 -23.66
N LYS A 12 4.42 -31.94 -23.62
CA LYS A 12 3.46 -33.02 -23.38
C LYS A 12 2.92 -32.91 -21.94
N ALA A 13 1.64 -33.24 -21.75
CA ALA A 13 0.95 -33.26 -20.44
C ALA A 13 1.67 -34.06 -19.33
N ALA A 14 2.65 -34.85 -19.69
CA ALA A 14 3.50 -35.64 -18.76
C ALA A 14 4.53 -34.80 -17.98
N ASP A 15 4.78 -33.55 -18.36
CA ASP A 15 5.80 -32.68 -17.74
C ASP A 15 5.25 -31.73 -16.66
N ALA A 16 3.92 -31.76 -16.40
CA ALA A 16 3.34 -30.93 -15.35
C ALA A 16 3.72 -31.48 -13.96
N PRO A 17 4.19 -30.67 -13.03
CA PRO A 17 4.53 -31.09 -11.70
C PRO A 17 3.27 -31.59 -10.96
N PRO A 18 3.40 -32.60 -10.07
CA PRO A 18 2.27 -33.03 -9.26
C PRO A 18 1.82 -31.86 -8.36
N PRO A 19 0.51 -31.67 -8.16
CA PRO A 19 0.01 -30.68 -7.22
C PRO A 19 0.40 -31.05 -5.78
N PRO A 20 0.45 -30.07 -4.85
CA PRO A 20 0.59 -30.38 -3.43
C PRO A 20 -0.47 -31.37 -2.97
N ALA A 21 -0.08 -32.38 -2.18
CA ALA A 21 -0.98 -33.43 -1.73
C ALA A 21 -2.19 -32.90 -0.93
N ASP A 22 -2.05 -31.73 -0.32
CA ASP A 22 -3.06 -31.06 0.49
C ASP A 22 -3.77 -29.91 -0.24
N LEU A 23 -3.63 -29.79 -1.57
CA LEU A 23 -4.17 -28.68 -2.37
C LEU A 23 -5.68 -28.50 -2.18
N GLU A 24 -6.45 -29.57 -2.32
CA GLU A 24 -7.90 -29.54 -2.17
C GLU A 24 -8.32 -29.11 -0.73
N ALA A 25 -7.69 -29.71 0.29
CA ALA A 25 -7.95 -29.37 1.68
C ALA A 25 -7.65 -27.89 1.97
N ARG A 26 -6.56 -27.35 1.41
CA ARG A 26 -6.22 -25.93 1.54
C ARG A 26 -7.22 -25.03 0.84
N CYS A 27 -7.62 -25.36 -0.38
CA CYS A 27 -8.63 -24.58 -1.09
C CYS A 27 -9.96 -24.53 -0.33
N ASN A 28 -10.41 -25.65 0.21
CA ASN A 28 -11.63 -25.71 1.01
C ASN A 28 -11.56 -24.92 2.32
N ALA A 29 -10.35 -24.71 2.86
CA ALA A 29 -10.13 -23.95 4.08
C ALA A 29 -9.94 -22.43 3.86
N LEU A 30 -9.76 -21.94 2.63
CA LEU A 30 -9.40 -20.55 2.32
C LEU A 30 -10.39 -19.51 2.89
N ASP A 31 -11.67 -19.86 2.98
CA ASP A 31 -12.70 -18.94 3.47
C ASP A 31 -12.81 -18.90 5.00
N THR A 32 -12.14 -19.81 5.69
CA THR A 32 -12.12 -19.88 7.16
C THR A 32 -10.76 -19.51 7.76
N GLN A 33 -9.71 -19.46 6.94
CA GLN A 33 -8.35 -19.15 7.36
C GLN A 33 -8.03 -17.67 7.22
N ASP A 34 -7.28 -17.14 8.18
CA ASP A 34 -6.66 -15.84 8.07
C ASP A 34 -5.36 -15.90 7.23
N TYR A 35 -4.83 -14.74 6.83
CA TYR A 35 -3.65 -14.67 5.96
C TYR A 35 -2.38 -15.29 6.56
N PHE A 36 -2.24 -15.33 7.88
CA PHE A 36 -1.13 -15.99 8.54
C PHE A 36 -1.26 -17.51 8.44
N GLU A 37 -2.47 -18.02 8.61
CA GLU A 37 -2.80 -19.45 8.46
C GLU A 37 -2.63 -19.90 7.01
N VAL A 38 -3.08 -19.11 6.02
CA VAL A 38 -2.88 -19.37 4.58
C VAL A 38 -1.41 -19.49 4.22
N LEU A 39 -0.56 -18.59 4.75
CA LEU A 39 0.88 -18.61 4.50
C LEU A 39 1.62 -19.63 5.37
N GLY A 40 1.00 -20.20 6.41
CA GLY A 40 1.62 -21.11 7.36
C GLY A 40 2.68 -20.43 8.24
N ILE A 41 2.45 -19.19 8.65
CA ILE A 41 3.36 -18.41 9.48
C ILE A 41 2.66 -17.96 10.78
N PRO A 42 3.39 -17.76 11.88
CA PRO A 42 2.81 -17.23 13.11
C PRO A 42 2.44 -15.73 12.94
N ARG A 43 1.55 -15.24 13.79
CA ARG A 43 1.06 -13.85 13.72
C ARG A 43 2.12 -12.81 14.07
N ASP A 44 3.16 -13.19 14.80
CA ASP A 44 4.34 -12.40 15.14
C ASP A 44 5.51 -12.58 14.13
N ALA A 45 5.30 -13.29 13.03
CA ALA A 45 6.32 -13.53 12.01
C ALA A 45 6.98 -12.22 11.55
N THR A 46 8.29 -12.25 11.41
CA THR A 46 9.07 -11.12 10.88
C THR A 46 8.83 -10.94 9.37
N GLN A 47 9.17 -9.77 8.84
CA GLN A 47 9.12 -9.51 7.39
C GLN A 47 9.99 -10.50 6.58
N VAL A 48 11.10 -10.96 7.15
CA VAL A 48 11.96 -11.97 6.52
C VAL A 48 11.24 -13.33 6.42
N GLN A 49 10.58 -13.75 7.50
CA GLN A 49 9.80 -14.99 7.52
C GLN A 49 8.62 -14.93 6.56
N LEU A 50 7.90 -13.81 6.54
CA LEU A 50 6.81 -13.57 5.59
C LEU A 50 7.29 -13.69 4.14
N LYS A 51 8.38 -13.01 3.79
CA LYS A 51 8.96 -13.05 2.45
C LYS A 51 9.41 -14.47 2.08
N LYS A 52 10.04 -15.19 3.01
CA LYS A 52 10.47 -16.57 2.80
C LYS A 52 9.28 -17.50 2.53
N ALA A 53 8.22 -17.41 3.32
CA ALA A 53 7.00 -18.19 3.13
C ALA A 53 6.35 -17.91 1.77
N PHE A 54 6.19 -16.63 1.41
CA PHE A 54 5.65 -16.24 0.10
C PHE A 54 6.48 -16.81 -1.06
N HIS A 55 7.82 -16.71 -1.02
CA HIS A 55 8.66 -17.26 -2.08
C HIS A 55 8.58 -18.79 -2.16
N GLN A 56 8.46 -19.47 -1.03
CA GLN A 56 8.27 -20.92 -1.01
C GLN A 56 6.97 -21.30 -1.69
N TRP A 57 5.86 -20.65 -1.34
CA TRP A 57 4.56 -20.87 -1.96
C TRP A 57 4.54 -20.51 -3.45
N SER A 58 5.12 -19.37 -3.83
CA SER A 58 5.22 -18.97 -5.24
C SER A 58 5.95 -19.99 -6.10
N ARG A 59 6.94 -20.68 -5.56
CA ARG A 59 7.63 -21.76 -6.28
C ARG A 59 6.79 -23.05 -6.36
N THR A 60 5.98 -23.31 -5.35
CA THR A 60 5.22 -24.58 -5.25
C THR A 60 3.94 -24.53 -6.06
N VAL A 61 3.19 -23.42 -5.99
CA VAL A 61 1.83 -23.30 -6.56
C VAL A 61 1.72 -22.17 -7.60
N HIS A 62 2.81 -21.85 -8.32
CA HIS A 62 2.74 -20.83 -9.37
C HIS A 62 1.86 -21.34 -10.52
N PRO A 63 0.85 -20.58 -10.99
CA PRO A 63 -0.07 -20.99 -12.04
C PRO A 63 0.63 -21.44 -13.33
N ASP A 64 1.74 -20.79 -13.73
CA ASP A 64 2.49 -21.14 -14.94
C ASP A 64 3.02 -22.58 -14.91
N ARG A 65 3.36 -23.11 -13.74
CA ARG A 65 3.83 -24.49 -13.60
C ARG A 65 2.74 -25.51 -13.88
N PHE A 66 1.48 -25.12 -13.69
CA PHE A 66 0.30 -25.96 -13.87
C PHE A 66 -0.49 -25.63 -15.13
N ASN A 67 -0.01 -24.71 -15.96
CA ASN A 67 -0.71 -24.28 -17.17
C ASN A 67 -1.00 -25.46 -18.12
N GLN A 68 -0.08 -26.43 -18.20
CA GLN A 68 -0.21 -27.65 -19.02
C GLN A 68 -0.80 -28.84 -18.24
N HIS A 69 -1.23 -28.66 -16.99
CA HIS A 69 -1.80 -29.78 -16.21
C HIS A 69 -3.08 -30.28 -16.87
N PRO A 70 -3.27 -31.61 -17.00
CA PRO A 70 -4.42 -32.18 -17.71
C PRO A 70 -5.76 -31.94 -17.02
N ASP A 71 -5.75 -31.84 -15.68
CA ASP A 71 -6.95 -31.63 -14.89
C ASP A 71 -7.26 -30.11 -14.72
N PRO A 72 -8.40 -29.62 -15.27
CA PRO A 72 -8.82 -28.24 -15.11
C PRO A 72 -9.13 -27.85 -13.65
N ALA A 73 -9.58 -28.81 -12.82
CA ALA A 73 -9.87 -28.56 -11.41
C ALA A 73 -8.60 -28.22 -10.64
N VAL A 74 -7.51 -28.92 -10.90
CA VAL A 74 -6.20 -28.63 -10.31
C VAL A 74 -5.72 -27.23 -10.72
N LYS A 75 -5.88 -26.84 -11.99
CA LYS A 75 -5.51 -25.49 -12.46
C LYS A 75 -6.31 -24.40 -11.74
N ALA A 76 -7.61 -24.59 -11.57
CA ALA A 76 -8.46 -23.64 -10.88
C ALA A 76 -8.07 -23.53 -9.40
N GLN A 77 -7.87 -24.65 -8.72
CA GLN A 77 -7.46 -24.69 -7.31
C GLN A 77 -6.10 -24.02 -7.08
N VAL A 78 -5.11 -24.32 -7.92
CA VAL A 78 -3.78 -23.67 -7.87
C VAL A 78 -3.89 -22.16 -8.05
N SER A 79 -4.69 -21.72 -9.02
CA SER A 79 -4.89 -20.28 -9.29
C SER A 79 -5.57 -19.57 -8.12
N GLU A 80 -6.55 -20.19 -7.49
CA GLU A 80 -7.27 -19.64 -6.34
C GLU A 80 -6.36 -19.58 -5.11
N LEU A 81 -5.65 -20.64 -4.80
CA LEU A 81 -4.68 -20.66 -3.70
C LEU A 81 -3.57 -19.63 -3.90
N TYR A 82 -3.00 -19.56 -5.10
CA TYR A 82 -1.96 -18.58 -5.42
C TYR A 82 -2.45 -17.13 -5.29
N LYS A 83 -3.67 -16.85 -5.75
CA LYS A 83 -4.32 -15.54 -5.58
C LYS A 83 -4.43 -15.17 -4.10
N ARG A 84 -4.89 -16.10 -3.25
CA ARG A 84 -5.02 -15.86 -1.80
C ARG A 84 -3.66 -15.66 -1.12
N ILE A 85 -2.65 -16.45 -1.48
CA ILE A 85 -1.27 -16.29 -0.99
C ILE A 85 -0.69 -14.93 -1.37
N THR A 86 -0.93 -14.48 -2.60
CA THR A 86 -0.48 -13.18 -3.09
C THR A 86 -1.18 -12.03 -2.36
N GLU A 87 -2.49 -12.12 -2.18
CA GLU A 87 -3.28 -11.18 -1.39
C GLU A 87 -2.76 -11.08 0.05
N ALA A 88 -2.55 -12.22 0.71
CA ALA A 88 -1.98 -12.30 2.05
C ALA A 88 -0.62 -11.60 2.16
N TYR A 89 0.28 -11.88 1.23
CA TYR A 89 1.60 -11.25 1.21
C TYR A 89 1.51 -9.74 1.03
N PHE A 90 0.69 -9.23 0.11
CA PHE A 90 0.55 -7.80 -0.14
C PHE A 90 -0.05 -7.04 1.05
N VAL A 91 -0.93 -7.66 1.81
CA VAL A 91 -1.49 -7.05 3.03
C VAL A 91 -0.48 -7.09 4.18
N LEU A 92 0.13 -8.26 4.42
CA LEU A 92 0.99 -8.47 5.60
C LEU A 92 2.39 -7.83 5.48
N ARG A 93 2.86 -7.50 4.28
CA ARG A 93 4.15 -6.83 4.08
C ARG A 93 4.12 -5.35 4.47
N GLU A 94 2.96 -4.71 4.47
CA GLU A 94 2.79 -3.32 4.85
C GLU A 94 2.39 -3.23 6.33
N ASP A 95 3.22 -2.64 7.17
CA ASP A 95 3.05 -2.65 8.62
C ASP A 95 1.69 -2.08 9.05
N VAL A 96 1.21 -1.01 8.42
CA VAL A 96 -0.08 -0.39 8.76
C VAL A 96 -1.25 -1.30 8.39
N LYS A 97 -1.23 -1.89 7.20
CA LYS A 97 -2.26 -2.85 6.78
C LYS A 97 -2.24 -4.10 7.65
N ARG A 98 -1.04 -4.60 7.98
CA ARG A 98 -0.84 -5.74 8.86
C ARG A 98 -1.41 -5.49 10.26
N GLN A 99 -1.13 -4.34 10.86
CA GLN A 99 -1.68 -3.99 12.17
C GLN A 99 -3.20 -3.89 12.16
N LYS A 100 -3.78 -3.22 11.16
CA LYS A 100 -5.23 -3.16 10.98
C LYS A 100 -5.83 -4.54 10.82
N TYR A 101 -5.23 -5.39 9.97
CA TYR A 101 -5.67 -6.76 9.74
C TYR A 101 -5.64 -7.60 11.02
N LEU A 102 -4.55 -7.49 11.81
CA LEU A 102 -4.45 -8.17 13.11
C LEU A 102 -5.56 -7.76 14.08
N GLN A 103 -5.91 -6.47 14.13
CA GLN A 103 -7.04 -5.97 14.95
C GLN A 103 -8.36 -6.56 14.46
N ASP A 104 -8.59 -6.58 13.16
CA ASP A 104 -9.83 -7.07 12.55
C ASP A 104 -10.05 -8.57 12.80
N ILE A 105 -9.01 -9.39 12.67
CA ILE A 105 -9.11 -10.85 12.91
C ILE A 105 -9.13 -11.26 14.39
N GLN A 106 -8.79 -10.35 15.30
CA GLN A 106 -8.91 -10.56 16.75
C GLN A 106 -10.28 -10.12 17.30
N GLY A 107 -11.01 -9.33 16.53
CA GLY A 107 -12.32 -8.80 16.92
C GLY A 107 -13.46 -9.81 16.81
N PRO A 108 -14.64 -9.44 17.30
CA PRO A 108 -15.84 -10.31 17.25
C PRO A 108 -16.30 -10.60 15.81
N GLU A 109 -15.94 -9.75 14.86
CA GLU A 109 -16.31 -9.88 13.45
C GLU A 109 -15.28 -10.66 12.61
N ARG A 110 -14.41 -11.47 13.24
CA ARG A 110 -13.34 -12.20 12.56
C ARG A 110 -13.80 -12.87 11.26
N ALA A 111 -14.94 -13.55 11.30
CA ALA A 111 -15.41 -14.32 10.15
C ALA A 111 -15.68 -13.46 8.90
N SER A 112 -16.16 -12.23 9.07
CA SER A 112 -16.42 -11.28 7.97
C SER A 112 -15.16 -10.48 7.56
N ARG A 113 -14.10 -10.52 8.37
CA ARG A 113 -12.86 -9.73 8.21
C ARG A 113 -11.63 -10.56 7.79
N LEU A 114 -11.83 -11.84 7.43
CA LEU A 114 -10.73 -12.72 6.98
C LEU A 114 -10.09 -12.26 5.67
N ARG A 115 -10.82 -11.48 4.87
CA ARG A 115 -10.31 -10.88 3.63
C ARG A 115 -10.18 -9.37 3.77
N PHE A 116 -9.06 -8.86 3.25
CA PHE A 116 -8.83 -7.42 3.16
C PHE A 116 -9.56 -6.87 1.93
N THR A 117 -10.61 -6.07 2.17
CA THR A 117 -11.49 -5.52 1.12
C THR A 117 -11.10 -4.08 0.78
N GLU A 118 -11.68 -3.54 -0.31
CA GLU A 118 -11.54 -2.11 -0.65
C GLU A 118 -12.03 -1.19 0.47
N GLN A 119 -13.05 -1.63 1.22
CA GLN A 119 -13.53 -0.89 2.39
C GLN A 119 -12.45 -0.82 3.47
N THR A 120 -11.81 -1.95 3.80
CA THR A 120 -10.71 -1.98 4.78
C THR A 120 -9.52 -1.14 4.29
N GLU A 121 -9.22 -1.16 2.99
CA GLU A 121 -8.16 -0.31 2.42
C GLU A 121 -8.48 1.18 2.55
N SER A 122 -9.73 1.57 2.33
CA SER A 122 -10.18 2.96 2.51
C SER A 122 -10.12 3.41 3.97
N GLU A 123 -10.47 2.52 4.92
CA GLU A 123 -10.31 2.76 6.36
C GLU A 123 -8.85 2.98 6.75
N VAL A 124 -7.93 2.15 6.23
CA VAL A 124 -6.48 2.31 6.46
C VAL A 124 -5.98 3.65 5.91
N LYS A 125 -6.35 4.00 4.68
CA LYS A 125 -5.96 5.28 4.07
C LYS A 125 -6.51 6.48 4.85
N ALA A 126 -7.76 6.40 5.32
CA ALA A 126 -8.37 7.43 6.13
C ALA A 126 -7.64 7.58 7.48
N GLN A 127 -7.29 6.47 8.11
CA GLN A 127 -6.55 6.48 9.37
C GLN A 127 -5.12 7.02 9.21
N GLN A 128 -4.41 6.61 8.16
CA GLN A 128 -3.09 7.17 7.83
C GLN A 128 -3.14 8.68 7.60
N LYS A 129 -4.12 9.14 6.82
CA LYS A 129 -4.33 10.58 6.59
C LYS A 129 -4.59 11.31 7.89
N LYS A 130 -5.47 10.77 8.75
CA LYS A 130 -5.77 11.36 10.06
C LYS A 130 -4.53 11.46 10.94
N GLN A 131 -3.72 10.40 11.00
CA GLN A 131 -2.46 10.40 11.75
C GLN A 131 -1.45 11.40 11.18
N ALA A 132 -1.30 11.47 9.86
CA ALA A 132 -0.44 12.46 9.21
C ALA A 132 -0.92 13.89 9.50
N ASP A 133 -2.22 14.13 9.41
CA ASP A 133 -2.82 15.43 9.74
C ASP A 133 -2.60 15.80 11.23
N GLU A 134 -2.73 14.83 12.15
CA GLU A 134 -2.48 15.04 13.58
C GLU A 134 -1.00 15.32 13.89
N GLN A 135 -0.06 14.76 13.13
CA GLN A 135 1.37 15.08 13.24
C GLN A 135 1.69 16.51 12.83
N ILE A 136 0.91 17.11 11.90
CA ILE A 136 1.08 18.49 11.51
C ILE A 136 0.67 19.43 12.67
N SER A 137 -0.49 19.19 13.28
CA SER A 137 -0.99 19.93 14.44
C SER A 137 -2.13 19.18 15.12
N ALA A 138 -2.22 19.25 16.43
CA ALA A 138 -3.37 18.75 17.17
C ALA A 138 -4.64 19.58 16.91
N ASN A 139 -4.50 20.85 16.52
CA ASN A 139 -5.62 21.76 16.29
C ASN A 139 -6.20 21.61 14.87
N PRO A 140 -7.47 21.22 14.71
CA PRO A 140 -8.09 21.04 13.40
C PRO A 140 -8.10 22.30 12.52
N LYS A 141 -8.29 23.49 13.14
CA LYS A 141 -8.28 24.76 12.40
C LYS A 141 -6.88 25.11 11.91
N ALA A 142 -5.86 24.87 12.73
CA ALA A 142 -4.48 25.06 12.29
C ALA A 142 -4.16 24.18 11.08
N ARG A 143 -4.56 22.90 11.12
CA ARG A 143 -4.40 21.98 9.99
C ARG A 143 -5.10 22.46 8.72
N GLN A 144 -6.35 22.95 8.86
CA GLN A 144 -7.13 23.44 7.72
C GLN A 144 -6.43 24.60 7.02
N PHE A 145 -6.04 25.65 7.77
CA PHE A 145 -5.35 26.80 7.20
C PHE A 145 -3.96 26.45 6.65
N TYR A 146 -3.25 25.56 7.31
CA TYR A 146 -1.95 25.10 6.81
C TYR A 146 -2.09 24.30 5.50
N ALA A 147 -3.09 23.43 5.39
CA ALA A 147 -3.38 22.71 4.15
C ALA A 147 -3.76 23.66 3.00
N GLU A 148 -4.52 24.72 3.28
CA GLU A 148 -4.85 25.75 2.30
C GLU A 148 -3.60 26.53 1.86
N ALA A 149 -2.72 26.84 2.81
CA ALA A 149 -1.45 27.48 2.50
C ALA A 149 -0.56 26.63 1.58
N LEU A 150 -0.52 25.31 1.77
CA LEU A 150 0.25 24.42 0.89
C LEU A 150 -0.32 24.43 -0.54
N LYS A 151 -1.64 24.43 -0.71
CA LYS A 151 -2.27 24.56 -2.03
C LYS A 151 -1.97 25.92 -2.68
N ASP A 152 -1.93 26.99 -1.89
CA ASP A 152 -1.55 28.30 -2.39
C ASP A 152 -0.10 28.35 -2.84
N LEU A 153 0.82 27.67 -2.12
CA LEU A 153 2.22 27.53 -2.52
C LEU A 153 2.36 26.78 -3.85
N ASP A 154 1.66 25.65 -4.00
CA ASP A 154 1.67 24.85 -5.23
C ASP A 154 1.10 25.64 -6.42
N ALA A 155 0.15 26.55 -6.16
CA ALA A 155 -0.43 27.44 -7.15
C ALA A 155 0.38 28.73 -7.38
N GLY A 156 1.52 28.93 -6.69
CA GLY A 156 2.35 30.13 -6.79
C GLY A 156 1.77 31.37 -6.11
N ARG A 157 0.71 31.25 -5.33
CA ARG A 157 0.05 32.35 -4.61
C ARG A 157 0.74 32.62 -3.27
N LEU A 158 1.98 33.12 -3.32
CA LEU A 158 2.85 33.25 -2.15
C LEU A 158 2.27 34.13 -1.03
N LYS A 159 1.56 35.23 -1.37
CA LYS A 159 0.95 36.12 -0.37
C LYS A 159 -0.25 35.48 0.33
N ASP A 160 -1.05 34.71 -0.37
CA ASP A 160 -2.17 33.96 0.22
C ASP A 160 -1.67 32.84 1.11
N ALA A 161 -0.62 32.13 0.67
CA ALA A 161 0.06 31.13 1.47
C ALA A 161 0.62 31.72 2.78
N GLU A 162 1.28 32.89 2.71
CA GLU A 162 1.77 33.55 3.91
C GLU A 162 0.64 33.88 4.89
N ARG A 163 -0.45 34.46 4.38
CA ARG A 163 -1.64 34.78 5.21
C ARG A 163 -2.19 33.53 5.88
N ASN A 164 -2.35 32.46 5.12
CA ASN A 164 -2.90 31.20 5.62
C ASN A 164 -1.98 30.53 6.65
N ILE A 165 -0.63 30.56 6.48
CA ILE A 165 0.30 30.06 7.51
C ILE A 165 0.22 30.88 8.79
N LYS A 166 0.17 32.22 8.67
CA LYS A 166 0.00 33.09 9.84
C LYS A 166 -1.30 32.81 10.57
N THR A 167 -2.39 32.57 9.84
CA THR A 167 -3.67 32.19 10.43
C THR A 167 -3.58 30.81 11.11
N ALA A 168 -2.92 29.83 10.51
CA ALA A 168 -2.68 28.54 11.14
C ALA A 168 -1.92 28.66 12.46
N LEU A 169 -0.89 29.52 12.51
CA LEU A 169 -0.11 29.80 13.71
C LEU A 169 -0.91 30.53 14.80
N MET A 170 -2.01 31.23 14.48
CA MET A 170 -2.92 31.76 15.50
C MET A 170 -3.62 30.67 16.30
N TYR A 171 -3.86 29.49 15.66
CA TYR A 171 -4.49 28.34 16.30
C TYR A 171 -3.49 27.33 16.90
N ASP A 172 -2.21 27.37 16.46
CA ASP A 172 -1.12 26.55 16.99
C ASP A 172 0.19 27.36 17.01
N PRO A 173 0.34 28.29 17.99
CA PRO A 173 1.45 29.24 18.01
C PRO A 173 2.83 28.60 18.25
N GLN A 174 2.89 27.38 18.77
CA GLN A 174 4.16 26.70 19.06
C GLN A 174 4.60 25.72 17.97
N ASN A 175 3.88 25.64 16.88
CA ASN A 175 4.17 24.70 15.79
C ASN A 175 5.45 25.10 15.05
N VAL A 176 6.51 24.36 15.28
CA VAL A 176 7.84 24.63 14.72
C VAL A 176 7.82 24.51 13.19
N GLN A 177 7.16 23.50 12.67
CA GLN A 177 7.09 23.23 11.23
C GLN A 177 6.41 24.39 10.46
N MET A 178 5.31 24.94 11.01
CA MET A 178 4.62 26.06 10.42
C MET A 178 5.47 27.35 10.49
N LYS A 179 6.22 27.56 11.59
CA LYS A 179 7.14 28.71 11.74
C LYS A 179 8.27 28.65 10.71
N GLU A 180 8.89 27.49 10.56
CA GLU A 180 9.97 27.28 9.58
C GLU A 180 9.48 27.51 8.14
N LYS A 181 8.27 27.00 7.84
CA LYS A 181 7.66 27.19 6.52
C LYS A 181 7.37 28.66 6.24
N LEU A 182 6.88 29.40 7.25
CA LEU A 182 6.63 30.85 7.15
C LEU A 182 7.94 31.61 6.90
N ALA A 183 8.99 31.32 7.65
CA ALA A 183 10.30 31.96 7.49
C ALA A 183 10.89 31.72 6.10
N SER A 184 10.84 30.49 5.61
CA SER A 184 11.28 30.14 4.25
C SER A 184 10.49 30.90 3.17
N LEU A 185 9.17 31.03 3.34
CA LEU A 185 8.30 31.74 2.41
C LEU A 185 8.60 33.26 2.40
N GLN A 186 8.81 33.85 3.57
CA GLN A 186 9.17 35.26 3.69
C GLN A 186 10.49 35.59 3.01
N GLY A 187 11.51 34.73 3.19
CA GLY A 187 12.78 34.87 2.45
C GLY A 187 12.60 34.85 0.93
N SER A 188 11.68 33.99 0.43
CA SER A 188 11.35 33.93 -1.00
C SER A 188 10.61 35.16 -1.51
N LEU A 189 9.72 35.74 -0.70
CA LEU A 189 9.00 36.96 -1.02
C LEU A 189 9.94 38.17 -1.05
N ASP A 190 10.87 38.29 -0.11
CA ASP A 190 11.85 39.37 -0.07
C ASP A 190 12.82 39.29 -1.27
N ALA A 191 13.31 38.10 -1.61
CA ALA A 191 14.14 37.91 -2.79
C ALA A 191 13.43 38.27 -4.10
N ASN A 192 12.11 38.00 -4.20
CA ASN A 192 11.31 38.42 -5.36
C ASN A 192 11.07 39.92 -5.41
N ARG A 193 10.93 40.57 -4.25
CA ARG A 193 10.75 42.03 -4.14
C ARG A 193 12.04 42.75 -4.57
N ASP A 194 13.19 42.30 -4.14
CA ASP A 194 14.49 42.88 -4.50
C ASP A 194 14.78 42.73 -6.00
N ARG A 195 14.44 41.62 -6.61
CA ARG A 195 14.55 41.42 -8.09
C ARG A 195 13.63 42.35 -8.86
N SER A 196 12.41 42.59 -8.37
CA SER A 196 11.43 43.48 -8.99
C SER A 196 11.85 44.95 -8.90
N SER A 197 12.43 45.38 -7.78
CA SER A 197 12.94 46.73 -7.60
C SER A 197 14.21 46.99 -8.42
N ALA A 198 15.08 46.02 -8.59
CA ALA A 198 16.28 46.15 -9.43
C ALA A 198 15.98 46.31 -10.93
N PHE A 199 14.80 45.87 -11.39
CA PHE A 199 14.36 46.00 -12.80
C PHE A 199 13.70 47.34 -13.10
N GLN A 200 13.29 48.15 -12.08
CA GLN A 200 12.66 49.43 -12.25
C GLN A 200 13.65 50.62 -12.28
N ILE A 201 14.96 50.37 -12.13
CA ILE A 201 16.01 51.39 -12.08
C ILE A 201 16.85 51.41 -13.38
N LYS A 202 16.27 51.01 -14.51
CA LYS A 202 16.93 51.18 -15.82
C LYS A 202 16.08 52.01 -16.78
#